data_26cdf27709685703b6df368b260c6d13
#
_entry.id   26cdf27709685703b6df368b260c6d13
#
_cell.length_a   1.000
_cell.length_b   1.000
_cell.length_c   1.000
_cell.angle_alpha   90.00
_cell.angle_beta   90.00
_cell.angle_gamma   90.00
#
_symmetry.space_group_name_H-M   'P 1'
#
loop_
_entity.id
_entity.type
_entity.pdbx_description
1 polymer ?
#
loop_
_entity_poly.entity_id
_entity_poly.type
_entity_poly.pdbx_seq_one_letter_code
_entity_poly.pdbx_strand_id
1 'polypeptide(L)'
;MKNNVVLIIIDTLRKDYAEHLKNTLEKLGFISYENAIAPAPWTVPSHASIFTGLYPIFHGAHVIQDRRLLSYRIRTSIQKLMIQHILKNLGYTNYLYTANPYITPFFGYNKFDYVEEIDPFWGVPVLKLNRYDEEKLNKIRSENDLKTLINLLKNKEMRLLCKLTLGFISTRFWRYCTPVKHLYRKMINWPKDKGISKFIKKIRTLNFKEPAFIFINFMEMHEPYLIKDLFHNEMLINLRRNIINKELVKIWLNRYSNHATYVRNKIIELIKIFEEKKLFDNSLIIITSDHGQLLGEHDRLGHGIFLYDELLKVPLFIKYPQNIDLKISEKEGYISLIKLKKLILSTIKNTSFNDEVLYSNLVFAESYGVHLDVGKNLSPIEIKNIENLNTYKIAIYSGEFKGIFNVNKWNFEEITTYHKEGSELREEIVRSLRGKIVRFLSMSLRVKTRITK
;
A
#
# COMPACT_ATOMS: atom_id res chain seq x y z
N MET A 1 30.10 -7.92 -5.77
CA MET A 1 28.90 -8.64 -5.26
C MET A 1 27.66 -7.83 -5.67
N LYS A 2 26.52 -8.48 -5.86
CA LYS A 2 25.26 -7.74 -6.13
C LYS A 2 24.75 -7.13 -4.81
N ASN A 3 24.28 -5.90 -4.86
CA ASN A 3 23.71 -5.21 -3.70
C ASN A 3 22.37 -5.84 -3.30
N ASN A 4 22.09 -5.88 -2.00
CA ASN A 4 20.77 -6.26 -1.51
C ASN A 4 19.76 -5.13 -1.76
N VAL A 5 18.48 -5.47 -1.74
CA VAL A 5 17.39 -4.51 -1.89
C VAL A 5 16.42 -4.70 -0.73
N VAL A 6 16.16 -3.63 0.01
CA VAL A 6 15.16 -3.58 1.08
C VAL A 6 14.12 -2.53 0.72
N LEU A 7 12.88 -2.96 0.56
CA LEU A 7 11.74 -2.07 0.32
C LEU A 7 10.79 -2.15 1.51
N ILE A 8 10.63 -1.03 2.21
CA ILE A 8 9.72 -0.91 3.35
C ILE A 8 8.60 0.04 2.97
N ILE A 9 7.37 -0.46 2.98
CA ILE A 9 6.18 0.35 2.77
C ILE A 9 5.40 0.40 4.08
N ILE A 10 5.14 1.62 4.57
CA ILE A 10 4.33 1.89 5.76
C ILE A 10 2.97 2.35 5.25
N ASP A 11 2.01 1.45 5.25
CA ASP A 11 0.65 1.67 4.75
C ASP A 11 0.00 2.90 5.39
N THR A 12 -0.59 3.76 4.58
CA THR A 12 -1.26 5.01 4.96
C THR A 12 -0.39 6.08 5.65
N LEU A 13 0.95 5.97 5.69
CA LEU A 13 1.78 7.00 6.32
C LEU A 13 1.77 8.29 5.49
N ARG A 14 1.19 9.34 6.05
CA ARG A 14 1.18 10.70 5.48
C ARG A 14 2.56 11.36 5.55
N LYS A 15 2.87 12.18 4.55
CA LYS A 15 4.13 12.93 4.49
C LYS A 15 4.32 13.86 5.68
N ASP A 16 3.27 14.62 6.06
CA ASP A 16 3.30 15.59 7.17
C ASP A 16 3.51 14.96 8.55
N TYR A 17 3.16 13.68 8.73
CA TYR A 17 3.44 12.92 9.96
C TYR A 17 4.78 12.18 9.93
N ALA A 18 5.53 12.24 8.84
CA ALA A 18 6.82 11.57 8.68
C ALA A 18 8.03 12.46 9.01
N GLU A 19 7.85 13.73 9.40
CA GLU A 19 8.94 14.70 9.60
C GLU A 19 9.95 14.23 10.67
N HIS A 20 9.47 13.71 11.80
CA HIS A 20 10.36 13.17 12.83
C HIS A 20 11.12 11.90 12.37
N LEU A 21 10.53 11.11 11.48
CA LEU A 21 11.20 9.96 10.87
C LEU A 21 12.27 10.46 9.89
N LYS A 22 11.96 11.46 9.04
CA LYS A 22 12.87 12.13 8.11
C LYS A 22 14.14 12.58 8.83
N ASN A 23 14.00 13.44 9.84
CA ASN A 23 15.12 14.00 10.59
C ASN A 23 16.04 12.91 11.22
N THR A 24 15.47 11.75 11.54
CA THR A 24 16.24 10.63 12.07
C THR A 24 16.95 9.86 10.96
N LEU A 25 16.27 9.59 9.85
CA LEU A 25 16.81 8.83 8.73
C LEU A 25 17.93 9.59 8.01
N GLU A 26 17.82 10.91 7.86
CA GLU A 26 18.86 11.73 7.26
C GLU A 26 20.17 11.65 8.04
N LYS A 27 20.11 11.62 9.38
CA LYS A 27 21.29 11.39 10.25
C LYS A 27 21.90 10.00 10.07
N LEU A 28 21.17 9.04 9.53
CA LEU A 28 21.62 7.69 9.21
C LEU A 28 22.04 7.54 7.73
N GLY A 29 22.15 8.64 7.00
CA GLY A 29 22.61 8.64 5.60
C GLY A 29 21.53 8.35 4.55
N PHE A 30 20.26 8.46 4.91
CA PHE A 30 19.18 8.44 3.93
C PHE A 30 19.03 9.81 3.27
N ILE A 31 18.68 9.81 1.99
CA ILE A 31 18.26 11.00 1.25
C ILE A 31 16.74 11.07 1.29
N SER A 32 16.22 12.23 1.65
CA SER A 32 14.79 12.54 1.64
C SER A 32 14.38 13.17 0.32
N TYR A 33 13.34 12.63 -0.31
CA TYR A 33 12.77 13.11 -1.56
C TYR A 33 11.42 13.76 -1.34
N GLU A 34 11.32 15.08 -1.55
CA GLU A 34 10.20 15.89 -1.08
C GLU A 34 8.88 15.71 -1.83
N ASN A 35 8.92 15.47 -3.13
CA ASN A 35 7.75 15.48 -4.00
C ASN A 35 7.38 14.09 -4.52
N ALA A 36 7.40 13.09 -3.63
CA ALA A 36 6.98 11.74 -3.98
C ALA A 36 5.44 11.64 -4.00
N ILE A 37 4.92 11.10 -5.11
CA ILE A 37 3.49 11.00 -5.40
C ILE A 37 3.10 9.53 -5.54
N ALA A 38 2.13 9.10 -4.73
CA ALA A 38 1.50 7.80 -4.83
C ALA A 38 0.67 7.70 -6.13
N PRO A 39 0.75 6.59 -6.86
CA PRO A 39 0.01 6.42 -8.12
C PRO A 39 -1.49 6.16 -7.95
N ALA A 40 -1.93 5.92 -6.72
CA ALA A 40 -3.33 5.73 -6.35
C ALA A 40 -3.55 6.00 -4.87
N PRO A 41 -4.78 6.34 -4.44
CA PRO A 41 -5.07 6.71 -3.05
C PRO A 41 -5.37 5.51 -2.14
N TRP A 42 -4.98 4.28 -2.51
CA TRP A 42 -5.15 3.08 -1.69
C TRP A 42 -4.24 1.93 -2.13
N THR A 43 -4.15 0.91 -1.27
CA THR A 43 -3.14 -0.15 -1.29
C THR A 43 -3.03 -0.91 -2.60
N VAL A 44 -4.15 -1.50 -3.08
CA VAL A 44 -4.10 -2.46 -4.21
C VAL A 44 -3.50 -1.84 -5.48
N PRO A 45 -4.03 -0.74 -6.03
CA PRO A 45 -3.46 -0.15 -7.23
C PRO A 45 -2.09 0.49 -6.99
N SER A 46 -1.85 1.07 -5.81
CA SER A 46 -0.57 1.70 -5.51
C SER A 46 0.57 0.68 -5.44
N HIS A 47 0.42 -0.40 -4.68
CA HIS A 47 1.43 -1.46 -4.62
C HIS A 47 1.65 -2.13 -5.98
N ALA A 48 0.57 -2.44 -6.72
CA ALA A 48 0.69 -2.98 -8.06
C ALA A 48 1.50 -2.04 -8.98
N SER A 49 1.29 -0.72 -8.86
CA SER A 49 2.05 0.29 -9.61
C SER A 49 3.52 0.33 -9.21
N ILE A 50 3.83 0.31 -7.92
CA ILE A 50 5.21 0.29 -7.40
C ILE A 50 5.95 -0.94 -7.94
N PHE A 51 5.33 -2.12 -7.86
CA PHE A 51 5.95 -3.38 -8.24
C PHE A 51 6.08 -3.57 -9.75
N THR A 52 5.13 -3.08 -10.53
CA THR A 52 5.15 -3.22 -12.00
C THR A 52 5.84 -2.07 -12.73
N GLY A 53 5.93 -0.89 -12.10
CA GLY A 53 6.35 0.36 -12.74
C GLY A 53 5.32 0.91 -13.72
N LEU A 54 4.03 0.55 -13.56
CA LEU A 54 2.92 0.95 -14.42
C LEU A 54 1.85 1.68 -13.62
N TYR A 55 1.14 2.60 -14.23
CA TYR A 55 -0.04 3.20 -13.62
C TYR A 55 -1.24 2.23 -13.60
N PRO A 56 -2.24 2.44 -12.72
CA PRO A 56 -3.38 1.54 -12.54
C PRO A 56 -4.11 1.17 -13.82
N ILE A 57 -4.33 2.13 -14.73
CA ILE A 57 -4.97 1.89 -16.03
C ILE A 57 -4.25 0.84 -16.91
N PHE A 58 -2.94 0.68 -16.74
CA PHE A 58 -2.13 -0.26 -17.51
C PHE A 58 -2.07 -1.65 -16.87
N HIS A 59 -1.90 -1.75 -15.55
CA HIS A 59 -1.81 -3.06 -14.89
C HIS A 59 -3.18 -3.65 -14.51
N GLY A 60 -4.23 -2.83 -14.40
CA GLY A 60 -5.62 -3.24 -14.24
C GLY A 60 -5.98 -3.82 -12.86
N ALA A 61 -5.07 -3.75 -11.86
CA ALA A 61 -5.37 -4.12 -10.47
C ALA A 61 -5.97 -2.90 -9.77
N HIS A 62 -7.27 -2.73 -9.92
CA HIS A 62 -8.08 -1.66 -9.31
C HIS A 62 -9.53 -2.11 -9.19
N VAL A 63 -10.40 -1.29 -8.62
CA VAL A 63 -11.81 -1.60 -8.46
C VAL A 63 -12.51 -1.78 -9.81
N ILE A 64 -13.22 -2.91 -9.96
CA ILE A 64 -14.24 -3.14 -10.97
C ILE A 64 -15.48 -3.60 -10.21
N GLN A 65 -16.56 -2.85 -10.30
CA GLN A 65 -17.75 -2.95 -9.44
C GLN A 65 -18.31 -4.39 -9.34
N ASP A 66 -18.46 -5.07 -10.47
CA ASP A 66 -19.08 -6.41 -10.52
C ASP A 66 -18.13 -7.55 -10.11
N ARG A 67 -16.84 -7.26 -9.89
CA ARG A 67 -15.81 -8.28 -9.66
C ARG A 67 -14.78 -7.88 -8.59
N ARG A 68 -15.19 -7.16 -7.54
CA ARG A 68 -14.28 -6.51 -6.58
C ARG A 68 -13.02 -7.31 -6.23
N LEU A 69 -13.14 -8.42 -5.53
CA LEU A 69 -11.96 -9.19 -5.08
C LEU A 69 -11.12 -9.74 -6.24
N LEU A 70 -11.75 -10.20 -7.33
CA LEU A 70 -11.02 -10.71 -8.49
C LEU A 70 -10.31 -9.60 -9.26
N SER A 71 -10.87 -8.38 -9.26
CA SER A 71 -10.25 -7.22 -9.90
C SER A 71 -9.00 -6.70 -9.18
N TYR A 72 -8.83 -7.03 -7.90
CA TYR A 72 -7.64 -6.67 -7.12
C TYR A 72 -6.44 -7.56 -7.46
N ARG A 73 -6.67 -8.70 -8.08
CA ARG A 73 -5.62 -9.62 -8.47
C ARG A 73 -4.84 -9.12 -9.70
N ILE A 74 -3.52 -9.08 -9.58
CA ILE A 74 -2.66 -8.73 -10.70
C ILE A 74 -2.68 -9.84 -11.74
N ARG A 75 -2.96 -9.50 -13.00
CA ARG A 75 -3.03 -10.46 -14.11
C ARG A 75 -1.70 -11.17 -14.31
N THR A 76 -1.72 -12.47 -14.64
CA THR A 76 -0.52 -13.29 -14.80
C THR A 76 0.46 -12.72 -15.84
N SER A 77 -0.04 -12.14 -16.94
CA SER A 77 0.78 -11.47 -17.95
C SER A 77 1.56 -10.27 -17.40
N ILE A 78 0.96 -9.54 -16.43
CA ILE A 78 1.58 -8.38 -15.78
C ILE A 78 2.51 -8.80 -14.65
N GLN A 79 2.24 -9.92 -13.95
CA GLN A 79 3.08 -10.41 -12.85
C GLN A 79 4.55 -10.60 -13.26
N LYS A 80 4.81 -11.01 -14.51
CA LYS A 80 6.18 -11.16 -15.04
C LYS A 80 6.98 -9.85 -15.03
N LEU A 81 6.29 -8.70 -15.02
CA LEU A 81 6.91 -7.38 -14.97
C LEU A 81 7.20 -6.90 -13.54
N MET A 82 6.73 -7.62 -12.52
CA MET A 82 6.91 -7.21 -11.13
C MET A 82 8.35 -7.37 -10.65
N ILE A 83 8.77 -6.50 -9.75
CA ILE A 83 10.14 -6.43 -9.21
C ILE A 83 10.62 -7.81 -8.74
N GLN A 84 9.82 -8.52 -7.90
CA GLN A 84 10.23 -9.80 -7.35
C GLN A 84 10.41 -10.92 -8.41
N HIS A 85 9.65 -10.86 -9.51
CA HIS A 85 9.86 -11.79 -10.62
C HIS A 85 11.21 -11.54 -11.32
N ILE A 86 11.51 -10.27 -11.59
CA ILE A 86 12.76 -9.89 -12.26
C ILE A 86 13.95 -10.19 -11.35
N LEU A 87 13.88 -9.83 -10.07
CA LEU A 87 14.95 -10.09 -9.10
C LEU A 87 15.19 -11.59 -8.91
N LYS A 88 14.12 -12.40 -8.86
CA LYS A 88 14.24 -13.86 -8.81
C LYS A 88 15.02 -14.42 -10.00
N ASN A 89 14.71 -13.95 -11.21
CA ASN A 89 15.43 -14.36 -12.44
C ASN A 89 16.89 -13.87 -12.45
N LEU A 90 17.20 -12.82 -11.70
CA LEU A 90 18.57 -12.33 -11.50
C LEU A 90 19.30 -13.03 -10.34
N GLY A 91 18.72 -14.08 -9.74
CA GLY A 91 19.32 -14.89 -8.70
C GLY A 91 19.15 -14.38 -7.28
N TYR A 92 18.23 -13.42 -7.04
CA TYR A 92 17.90 -12.95 -5.70
C TYR A 92 17.08 -13.98 -4.91
N THR A 93 17.30 -14.05 -3.62
CA THR A 93 16.39 -14.70 -2.67
C THR A 93 15.39 -13.67 -2.17
N ASN A 94 14.11 -13.91 -2.41
CA ASN A 94 13.05 -12.95 -2.15
C ASN A 94 12.33 -13.26 -0.83
N TYR A 95 12.20 -12.25 0.05
CA TYR A 95 11.56 -12.32 1.36
C TYR A 95 10.38 -11.36 1.41
N LEU A 96 9.21 -11.84 1.81
CA LEU A 96 7.99 -11.06 2.02
C LEU A 96 7.57 -11.09 3.48
N TYR A 97 7.46 -9.91 4.09
CA TYR A 97 6.85 -9.70 5.41
C TYR A 97 5.67 -8.75 5.22
N THR A 98 4.45 -9.24 5.36
CA THR A 98 3.28 -8.43 5.11
C THR A 98 2.23 -8.55 6.21
N ALA A 99 1.71 -7.41 6.64
CA ALA A 99 0.50 -7.33 7.45
C ALA A 99 -0.73 -6.94 6.62
N ASN A 100 -0.58 -6.67 5.31
CA ASN A 100 -1.69 -6.30 4.46
C ASN A 100 -2.31 -7.52 3.76
N PRO A 101 -3.64 -7.76 3.91
CA PRO A 101 -4.31 -8.94 3.35
C PRO A 101 -4.34 -8.97 1.81
N TYR A 102 -4.13 -7.83 1.15
CA TYR A 102 -4.08 -7.75 -0.32
C TYR A 102 -2.67 -7.93 -0.89
N ILE A 103 -1.63 -7.89 -0.06
CA ILE A 103 -0.24 -8.05 -0.48
C ILE A 103 0.21 -9.48 -0.21
N THR A 104 -0.43 -10.42 -0.86
CA THR A 104 -0.21 -11.86 -0.67
C THR A 104 -0.02 -12.58 -2.02
N PRO A 105 0.50 -13.80 -2.04
CA PRO A 105 0.63 -14.59 -3.27
C PRO A 105 -0.69 -14.77 -4.03
N PHE A 106 -1.83 -14.81 -3.32
CA PHE A 106 -3.15 -14.92 -3.93
C PHE A 106 -3.47 -13.73 -4.86
N PHE A 107 -3.09 -12.52 -4.48
CA PHE A 107 -3.31 -11.31 -5.28
C PHE A 107 -2.22 -11.06 -6.33
N GLY A 108 -1.25 -11.97 -6.47
CA GLY A 108 -0.19 -11.90 -7.50
C GLY A 108 1.19 -11.56 -6.96
N TYR A 109 1.36 -11.39 -5.64
CA TYR A 109 2.67 -11.20 -5.01
C TYR A 109 3.35 -12.56 -4.75
N ASN A 110 3.45 -13.37 -5.79
CA ASN A 110 4.15 -14.65 -5.79
C ASN A 110 5.66 -14.49 -6.09
N LYS A 111 6.42 -15.60 -6.18
CA LYS A 111 7.87 -15.59 -6.38
C LYS A 111 8.69 -15.03 -5.21
N PHE A 112 8.11 -15.03 -4.01
CA PHE A 112 8.87 -14.91 -2.78
C PHE A 112 9.24 -16.31 -2.27
N ASP A 113 10.48 -16.49 -1.82
CA ASP A 113 10.99 -17.75 -1.26
C ASP A 113 10.52 -17.92 0.19
N TYR A 114 10.43 -16.82 0.91
CA TYR A 114 9.95 -16.76 2.29
C TYR A 114 8.80 -15.77 2.38
N VAL A 115 7.72 -16.20 3.01
CA VAL A 115 6.51 -15.39 3.21
C VAL A 115 6.09 -15.47 4.67
N GLU A 116 6.03 -14.33 5.34
CA GLU A 116 5.47 -14.16 6.68
C GLU A 116 4.29 -13.20 6.62
N GLU A 117 3.10 -13.72 6.91
CA GLU A 117 1.86 -12.95 6.90
C GLU A 117 1.33 -12.78 8.32
N ILE A 118 0.95 -11.57 8.69
CA ILE A 118 0.32 -11.25 9.97
C ILE A 118 -1.03 -10.60 9.71
N ASP A 119 -2.05 -10.94 10.49
CA ASP A 119 -3.34 -10.27 10.44
C ASP A 119 -3.32 -9.01 11.34
N PRO A 120 -3.46 -7.81 10.77
CA PRO A 120 -3.35 -6.57 11.52
C PRO A 120 -4.64 -6.20 12.25
N PHE A 121 -5.79 -6.72 11.81
CA PHE A 121 -7.11 -6.25 12.24
C PHE A 121 -7.66 -6.99 13.45
N TRP A 122 -7.36 -8.28 13.59
CA TRP A 122 -7.89 -9.06 14.70
C TRP A 122 -7.15 -8.79 16.01
N GLY A 123 -5.82 -8.53 15.95
CA GLY A 123 -4.99 -8.31 17.13
C GLY A 123 -5.09 -9.46 18.14
N VAL A 124 -5.27 -10.70 17.65
CA VAL A 124 -5.32 -11.93 18.43
C VAL A 124 -4.79 -13.09 17.59
N PRO A 125 -4.19 -14.12 18.21
CA PRO A 125 -3.71 -15.27 17.48
C PRO A 125 -4.89 -16.09 16.96
N VAL A 126 -5.12 -16.04 15.66
CA VAL A 126 -6.04 -16.94 14.97
C VAL A 126 -5.22 -18.01 14.26
N LEU A 127 -5.61 -19.27 14.45
CA LEU A 127 -4.94 -20.36 13.77
C LEU A 127 -5.24 -20.28 12.27
N LYS A 128 -4.23 -19.91 11.48
CA LYS A 128 -4.31 -19.90 10.02
C LYS A 128 -3.77 -21.20 9.45
N LEU A 129 -4.36 -21.65 8.33
CA LEU A 129 -3.79 -22.72 7.55
C LEU A 129 -2.50 -22.20 6.88
N ASN A 130 -1.50 -23.07 6.76
CA ASN A 130 -0.36 -22.74 5.92
C ASN A 130 -0.73 -22.98 4.44
N ARG A 131 0.11 -22.49 3.52
CA ARG A 131 -0.14 -22.59 2.08
C ARG A 131 -0.39 -24.02 1.59
N TYR A 132 0.34 -25.00 2.11
CA TYR A 132 0.16 -26.40 1.77
C TYR A 132 -1.24 -26.91 2.21
N ASP A 133 -1.64 -26.55 3.44
CA ASP A 133 -2.97 -26.90 3.98
C ASP A 133 -4.09 -26.21 3.16
N GLU A 134 -3.88 -24.97 2.72
CA GLU A 134 -4.84 -24.23 1.87
C GLU A 134 -4.97 -24.85 0.49
N GLU A 135 -3.86 -25.17 -0.17
CA GLU A 135 -3.86 -25.85 -1.47
C GLU A 135 -4.57 -27.21 -1.40
N LYS A 136 -4.33 -27.93 -0.31
CA LYS A 136 -4.97 -29.23 -0.04
C LYS A 136 -6.46 -29.10 0.23
N LEU A 137 -6.84 -28.11 1.04
CA LEU A 137 -8.24 -27.79 1.30
C LEU A 137 -8.99 -27.42 0.03
N ASN A 138 -8.38 -26.58 -0.83
CA ASN A 138 -9.00 -26.16 -2.09
C ASN A 138 -9.29 -27.31 -3.06
N LYS A 139 -8.52 -28.39 -3.02
CA LYS A 139 -8.77 -29.60 -3.80
C LYS A 139 -9.93 -30.44 -3.29
N ILE A 140 -10.26 -30.33 -1.99
CA ILE A 140 -11.25 -31.15 -1.30
C ILE A 140 -12.53 -30.35 -1.03
N ARG A 141 -12.43 -29.02 -1.09
CA ARG A 141 -13.52 -28.08 -0.76
C ARG A 141 -14.72 -28.28 -1.70
N SER A 142 -15.91 -28.27 -1.13
CA SER A 142 -17.18 -28.24 -1.83
C SER A 142 -17.95 -26.96 -1.51
N GLU A 143 -19.05 -26.71 -2.21
CA GLU A 143 -19.91 -25.54 -2.01
C GLU A 143 -20.53 -25.46 -0.61
N ASN A 144 -20.61 -26.61 0.09
CA ASN A 144 -21.14 -26.69 1.43
C ASN A 144 -20.05 -27.12 2.43
N ASP A 145 -19.94 -26.37 3.54
CA ASP A 145 -18.93 -26.63 4.58
C ASP A 145 -19.08 -28.04 5.20
N LEU A 146 -20.35 -28.53 5.38
CA LEU A 146 -20.59 -29.88 5.88
C LEU A 146 -20.08 -30.96 4.91
N LYS A 147 -20.32 -30.80 3.59
CA LYS A 147 -19.74 -31.67 2.56
C LYS A 147 -18.23 -31.63 2.54
N THR A 148 -17.63 -30.45 2.76
CA THR A 148 -16.19 -30.30 2.87
C THR A 148 -15.62 -31.08 4.05
N LEU A 149 -16.25 -31.02 5.22
CA LEU A 149 -15.88 -31.83 6.40
C LEU A 149 -15.99 -33.34 6.15
N ILE A 150 -17.07 -33.78 5.51
CA ILE A 150 -17.26 -35.19 5.13
C ILE A 150 -16.15 -35.64 4.14
N ASN A 151 -15.82 -34.81 3.18
CA ASN A 151 -14.75 -35.10 2.20
C ASN A 151 -13.38 -35.20 2.88
N LEU A 152 -13.09 -34.35 3.88
CA LEU A 152 -11.86 -34.42 4.66
C LEU A 152 -11.74 -35.73 5.44
N LEU A 153 -12.86 -36.18 6.04
CA LEU A 153 -12.94 -37.49 6.73
C LEU A 153 -12.74 -38.66 5.77
N LYS A 154 -13.43 -38.66 4.62
CA LYS A 154 -13.31 -39.70 3.58
C LYS A 154 -11.88 -39.80 3.02
N ASN A 155 -11.20 -38.67 2.86
CA ASN A 155 -9.80 -38.62 2.37
C ASN A 155 -8.76 -38.83 3.49
N LYS A 156 -9.19 -39.20 4.72
CA LYS A 156 -8.32 -39.39 5.90
C LYS A 156 -7.43 -38.19 6.24
N GLU A 157 -7.91 -36.97 5.94
CA GLU A 157 -7.18 -35.72 6.18
C GLU A 157 -7.39 -35.19 7.61
N MET A 158 -7.14 -36.05 8.60
CA MET A 158 -7.39 -35.77 10.03
C MET A 158 -6.61 -34.54 10.53
N ARG A 159 -5.35 -34.37 10.08
CA ARG A 159 -4.53 -33.22 10.48
C ARG A 159 -5.16 -31.89 10.00
N LEU A 160 -5.63 -31.85 8.76
CA LEU A 160 -6.27 -30.67 8.18
C LEU A 160 -7.62 -30.39 8.85
N LEU A 161 -8.39 -31.45 9.11
CA LEU A 161 -9.64 -31.37 9.85
C LEU A 161 -9.43 -30.80 11.27
N CYS A 162 -8.44 -31.29 12.02
CA CYS A 162 -8.10 -30.77 13.34
C CYS A 162 -7.72 -29.29 13.29
N LYS A 163 -6.91 -28.89 12.32
CA LYS A 163 -6.53 -27.48 12.16
C LYS A 163 -7.72 -26.59 11.87
N LEU A 164 -8.63 -27.01 10.98
CA LEU A 164 -9.85 -26.27 10.69
C LEU A 164 -10.77 -26.15 11.91
N THR A 165 -10.94 -27.24 12.64
CA THR A 165 -11.76 -27.26 13.88
C THR A 165 -11.16 -26.35 14.95
N LEU A 166 -9.85 -26.43 15.20
CA LEU A 166 -9.14 -25.54 16.13
C LEU A 166 -9.20 -24.10 15.69
N GLY A 167 -9.06 -23.82 14.39
CA GLY A 167 -9.19 -22.48 13.82
C GLY A 167 -10.60 -21.91 14.03
N PHE A 168 -11.62 -22.71 13.81
CA PHE A 168 -13.01 -22.36 14.06
C PHE A 168 -13.30 -22.07 15.53
N ILE A 169 -12.85 -22.96 16.43
CA ILE A 169 -12.99 -22.79 17.90
C ILE A 169 -12.24 -21.52 18.34
N SER A 170 -11.00 -21.33 17.90
CA SER A 170 -10.21 -20.15 18.21
C SER A 170 -10.90 -18.85 17.76
N THR A 171 -11.42 -18.83 16.54
CA THR A 171 -12.14 -17.67 16.00
C THR A 171 -13.39 -17.35 16.82
N ARG A 172 -14.16 -18.38 17.18
CA ARG A 172 -15.34 -18.24 18.05
C ARG A 172 -14.98 -17.77 19.45
N PHE A 173 -13.96 -18.37 20.04
CA PHE A 173 -13.46 -17.95 21.35
C PHE A 173 -13.15 -16.45 21.36
N TRP A 174 -12.32 -15.97 20.44
CA TRP A 174 -11.95 -14.56 20.34
C TRP A 174 -13.12 -13.63 19.98
N ARG A 175 -14.15 -14.16 19.33
CA ARG A 175 -15.38 -13.41 19.03
C ARG A 175 -16.22 -13.17 20.28
N TYR A 176 -16.36 -14.17 21.13
CA TYR A 176 -17.28 -14.13 22.28
C TYR A 176 -16.59 -13.79 23.60
N CYS A 177 -15.33 -14.15 23.78
CA CYS A 177 -14.58 -13.82 25.01
C CYS A 177 -13.98 -12.40 24.95
N THR A 178 -14.84 -11.39 24.85
CA THR A 178 -14.46 -9.99 24.71
C THR A 178 -13.50 -9.48 25.79
N PRO A 179 -13.67 -9.78 27.11
CA PRO A 179 -12.74 -9.32 28.13
C PRO A 179 -11.31 -9.87 27.92
N VAL A 180 -11.18 -11.18 27.65
CA VAL A 180 -9.88 -11.83 27.39
C VAL A 180 -9.24 -11.25 26.15
N LYS A 181 -10.02 -11.03 25.09
CA LYS A 181 -9.56 -10.38 23.86
C LYS A 181 -9.02 -8.98 24.12
N HIS A 182 -9.71 -8.17 24.93
CA HIS A 182 -9.27 -6.82 25.26
C HIS A 182 -7.96 -6.84 26.09
N LEU A 183 -7.87 -7.73 27.07
CA LEU A 183 -6.66 -7.91 27.87
C LEU A 183 -5.47 -8.29 26.98
N TYR A 184 -5.66 -9.32 26.13
CA TYR A 184 -4.61 -9.77 25.21
C TYR A 184 -4.16 -8.66 24.27
N ARG A 185 -5.11 -7.91 23.64
CA ARG A 185 -4.81 -6.77 22.77
C ARG A 185 -3.99 -5.69 23.49
N LYS A 186 -4.33 -5.42 24.74
CA LYS A 186 -3.56 -4.48 25.57
C LYS A 186 -2.13 -4.98 25.82
N MET A 187 -1.96 -6.28 26.11
CA MET A 187 -0.64 -6.88 26.34
C MET A 187 0.28 -6.79 25.12
N ILE A 188 -0.25 -6.97 23.93
CA ILE A 188 0.53 -6.87 22.67
C ILE A 188 0.58 -5.45 22.10
N ASN A 189 0.09 -4.45 22.85
CA ASN A 189 0.04 -3.04 22.42
C ASN A 189 -0.79 -2.81 21.14
N TRP A 190 -1.78 -3.68 20.83
CA TRP A 190 -2.68 -3.49 19.70
C TRP A 190 -3.71 -2.37 20.01
N PRO A 191 -4.06 -1.49 19.05
CA PRO A 191 -3.76 -1.50 17.62
C PRO A 191 -2.51 -0.74 17.21
N LYS A 192 -1.71 -0.23 18.15
CA LYS A 192 -0.48 0.50 17.83
C LYS A 192 0.56 -0.42 17.18
N ASP A 193 0.68 -1.66 17.67
CA ASP A 193 1.46 -2.74 17.05
C ASP A 193 0.53 -3.68 16.29
N LYS A 194 0.59 -3.65 14.97
CA LYS A 194 -0.18 -4.53 14.09
C LYS A 194 0.67 -5.66 13.49
N GLY A 195 1.91 -5.82 14.01
CA GLY A 195 2.80 -6.89 13.60
C GLY A 195 4.26 -6.49 13.46
N ILE A 196 4.58 -5.21 13.50
CA ILE A 196 5.96 -4.71 13.30
C ILE A 196 6.94 -5.34 14.29
N SER A 197 6.60 -5.44 15.58
CA SER A 197 7.46 -6.08 16.58
C SER A 197 7.68 -7.57 16.31
N LYS A 198 6.68 -8.27 15.78
CA LYS A 198 6.79 -9.68 15.40
C LYS A 198 7.70 -9.85 14.20
N PHE A 199 7.57 -8.99 13.18
CA PHE A 199 8.46 -8.98 12.02
C PHE A 199 9.90 -8.67 12.42
N ILE A 200 10.13 -7.66 13.25
CA ILE A 200 11.44 -7.30 13.76
C ILE A 200 12.09 -8.48 14.49
N LYS A 201 11.35 -9.15 15.38
CA LYS A 201 11.84 -10.36 16.06
C LYS A 201 12.23 -11.47 15.07
N LYS A 202 11.41 -11.68 14.03
CA LYS A 202 11.70 -12.68 12.99
C LYS A 202 12.94 -12.30 12.16
N ILE A 203 13.03 -11.04 11.74
CA ILE A 203 14.16 -10.51 10.96
C ILE A 203 15.47 -10.63 11.77
N ARG A 204 15.43 -10.37 13.09
CA ARG A 204 16.60 -10.50 13.95
C ARG A 204 17.16 -11.92 13.98
N THR A 205 16.33 -12.95 13.94
CA THR A 205 16.74 -14.36 14.02
C THR A 205 17.08 -14.99 12.66
N LEU A 206 16.64 -14.40 11.55
CA LEU A 206 16.84 -14.97 10.21
C LEU A 206 18.19 -14.55 9.63
N ASN A 207 18.92 -15.51 9.05
CA ASN A 207 20.08 -15.22 8.20
C ASN A 207 19.60 -15.11 6.76
N PHE A 208 19.76 -13.94 6.15
CA PHE A 208 19.37 -13.71 4.76
C PHE A 208 20.39 -14.31 3.81
N LYS A 209 19.89 -15.02 2.79
CA LYS A 209 20.72 -15.50 1.68
C LYS A 209 20.86 -14.40 0.63
N GLU A 210 22.06 -13.92 0.45
CA GLU A 210 22.37 -12.83 -0.48
C GLU A 210 22.67 -13.35 -1.89
N PRO A 211 22.40 -12.55 -2.96
CA PRO A 211 21.71 -11.25 -2.85
C PRO A 211 20.25 -11.41 -2.45
N ALA A 212 19.80 -10.56 -1.54
CA ALA A 212 18.45 -10.61 -0.97
C ALA A 212 17.57 -9.47 -1.47
N PHE A 213 16.32 -9.77 -1.77
CA PHE A 213 15.24 -8.79 -1.87
C PHE A 213 14.29 -8.96 -0.69
N ILE A 214 14.25 -7.97 0.19
CA ILE A 214 13.44 -7.98 1.40
C ILE A 214 12.34 -6.93 1.23
N PHE A 215 11.11 -7.39 1.10
CA PHE A 215 9.95 -6.51 1.06
C PHE A 215 9.18 -6.62 2.38
N ILE A 216 8.94 -5.46 3.00
CA ILE A 216 8.24 -5.35 4.28
C ILE A 216 7.08 -4.36 4.12
N ASN A 217 5.86 -4.81 4.42
CA ASN A 217 4.69 -3.94 4.47
C ASN A 217 4.17 -3.87 5.91
N PHE A 218 4.13 -2.66 6.46
CA PHE A 218 3.64 -2.35 7.79
C PHE A 218 2.26 -1.71 7.74
N MET A 219 1.36 -2.07 8.67
CA MET A 219 -0.01 -1.59 8.77
C MET A 219 -0.26 -0.70 10.01
N GLU A 220 0.78 -0.31 10.73
CA GLU A 220 0.67 0.41 11.99
C GLU A 220 0.00 1.78 11.86
N MET A 221 0.13 2.42 10.70
CA MET A 221 -0.51 3.72 10.43
C MET A 221 -1.96 3.59 9.91
N HIS A 222 -2.36 2.40 9.44
CA HIS A 222 -3.74 2.12 9.01
C HIS A 222 -4.69 2.01 10.21
N GLU A 223 -5.97 2.35 10.06
CA GLU A 223 -6.96 2.08 11.10
C GLU A 223 -7.05 0.56 11.42
N PRO A 224 -7.53 0.15 12.60
CA PRO A 224 -8.08 0.95 13.71
C PRO A 224 -7.00 1.65 14.54
N TYR A 225 -7.35 2.79 15.14
CA TYR A 225 -6.45 3.56 16.01
C TYR A 225 -6.73 3.34 17.51
N LEU A 226 -7.84 2.71 17.82
CA LEU A 226 -8.30 2.39 19.17
C LEU A 226 -8.76 0.93 19.26
N ILE A 227 -8.79 0.37 20.47
CA ILE A 227 -9.29 -1.00 20.70
C ILE A 227 -10.79 -1.12 20.33
N LYS A 228 -11.57 -0.08 20.64
CA LYS A 228 -12.96 0.09 20.21
C LYS A 228 -12.99 1.29 19.26
N ASP A 229 -12.55 1.07 18.01
CA ASP A 229 -12.49 2.15 17.03
C ASP A 229 -13.76 2.20 16.19
N LEU A 230 -14.26 3.41 16.01
CA LEU A 230 -15.43 3.72 15.18
C LEU A 230 -15.02 4.28 13.82
N PHE A 231 -13.73 4.42 13.52
CA PHE A 231 -13.22 5.10 12.31
C PHE A 231 -13.87 4.55 11.03
N HIS A 232 -13.88 3.24 10.87
CA HIS A 232 -14.46 2.62 9.69
C HIS A 232 -15.96 2.91 9.54
N ASN A 233 -16.72 2.86 10.64
CA ASN A 233 -18.16 3.16 10.62
C ASN A 233 -18.41 4.63 10.29
N GLU A 234 -17.68 5.56 10.91
CA GLU A 234 -17.78 6.99 10.63
C GLU A 234 -17.37 7.32 9.20
N MET A 235 -16.35 6.65 8.67
CA MET A 235 -15.96 6.77 7.26
C MET A 235 -17.11 6.34 6.32
N LEU A 236 -17.81 5.23 6.60
CA LEU A 236 -18.96 4.81 5.81
C LEU A 236 -20.13 5.80 5.91
N ILE A 237 -20.39 6.37 7.11
CA ILE A 237 -21.39 7.43 7.32
C ILE A 237 -21.00 8.67 6.51
N ASN A 238 -19.73 9.07 6.58
CA ASN A 238 -19.20 10.21 5.83
C ASN A 238 -19.37 10.04 4.31
N LEU A 239 -19.05 8.86 3.77
CA LEU A 239 -19.23 8.58 2.35
C LEU A 239 -20.70 8.64 1.91
N ARG A 240 -21.62 8.13 2.74
CA ARG A 240 -23.05 8.09 2.44
C ARG A 240 -23.73 9.44 2.61
N ARG A 241 -23.42 10.14 3.70
CA ARG A 241 -24.18 11.32 4.17
C ARG A 241 -23.42 12.63 4.13
N ASN A 242 -22.13 12.58 3.85
CA ASN A 242 -21.25 13.76 3.93
C ASN A 242 -21.24 14.43 5.32
N ILE A 243 -21.36 13.63 6.38
CA ILE A 243 -21.33 14.08 7.77
C ILE A 243 -20.02 13.63 8.41
N ILE A 244 -19.45 14.45 9.26
CA ILE A 244 -18.24 14.17 10.03
C ILE A 244 -18.41 14.51 11.50
N ASN A 245 -17.94 13.64 12.37
CA ASN A 245 -17.90 13.89 13.81
C ASN A 245 -16.56 14.53 14.19
N LYS A 246 -16.56 15.85 14.40
CA LYS A 246 -15.34 16.64 14.68
C LYS A 246 -14.64 16.26 16.00
N GLU A 247 -15.37 15.76 17.00
CA GLU A 247 -14.76 15.31 18.26
C GLU A 247 -13.98 14.01 18.05
N LEU A 248 -14.52 13.07 17.29
CA LEU A 248 -13.79 11.84 16.92
C LEU A 248 -12.58 12.14 16.06
N VAL A 249 -12.66 13.12 15.16
CA VAL A 249 -11.52 13.58 14.34
C VAL A 249 -10.34 14.00 15.24
N LYS A 250 -10.56 14.80 16.26
CA LYS A 250 -9.51 15.23 17.21
C LYS A 250 -8.85 14.03 17.89
N ILE A 251 -9.64 13.01 18.25
CA ILE A 251 -9.12 11.79 18.86
C ILE A 251 -8.25 11.02 17.85
N TRP A 252 -8.70 10.86 16.60
CA TRP A 252 -7.95 10.13 15.58
C TRP A 252 -6.65 10.84 15.20
N LEU A 253 -6.65 12.16 15.04
CA LEU A 253 -5.44 12.95 14.78
C LEU A 253 -4.36 12.71 15.85
N ASN A 254 -4.76 12.77 17.14
CA ASN A 254 -3.84 12.50 18.24
C ASN A 254 -3.33 11.05 18.21
N ARG A 255 -4.21 10.08 17.97
CA ARG A 255 -3.82 8.66 17.90
C ARG A 255 -2.93 8.38 16.72
N TYR A 256 -3.22 8.93 15.56
CA TYR A 256 -2.40 8.80 14.36
C TYR A 256 -0.97 9.33 14.59
N SER A 257 -0.83 10.50 15.22
CA SER A 257 0.47 11.05 15.63
C SER A 257 1.23 10.11 16.58
N ASN A 258 0.53 9.51 17.55
CA ASN A 258 1.12 8.53 18.46
C ASN A 258 1.57 7.24 17.74
N HIS A 259 0.83 6.81 16.71
CA HIS A 259 1.22 5.69 15.86
C HIS A 259 2.46 6.04 15.03
N ALA A 260 2.53 7.24 14.45
CA ALA A 260 3.69 7.71 13.70
C ALA A 260 4.98 7.71 14.56
N THR A 261 4.89 8.18 15.79
CA THR A 261 6.00 8.12 16.76
C THR A 261 6.42 6.67 17.06
N TYR A 262 5.47 5.77 17.22
CA TYR A 262 5.74 4.35 17.44
C TYR A 262 6.46 3.71 16.25
N VAL A 263 5.94 3.94 15.04
CA VAL A 263 6.52 3.43 13.79
C VAL A 263 7.94 3.94 13.61
N ARG A 264 8.19 5.24 13.83
CA ARG A 264 9.54 5.81 13.81
C ARG A 264 10.50 5.01 14.68
N ASN A 265 10.14 4.75 15.93
CA ASN A 265 11.02 4.03 16.88
C ASN A 265 11.28 2.60 16.40
N LYS A 266 10.28 1.95 15.80
CA LYS A 266 10.39 0.60 15.26
C LYS A 266 11.22 0.54 13.97
N ILE A 267 11.15 1.54 13.12
CA ILE A 267 12.02 1.65 11.94
C ILE A 267 13.48 1.82 12.36
N ILE A 268 13.76 2.64 13.38
CA ILE A 268 15.13 2.79 13.93
C ILE A 268 15.64 1.45 14.49
N GLU A 269 14.80 0.71 15.23
CA GLU A 269 15.14 -0.63 15.72
C GLU A 269 15.48 -1.59 14.57
N LEU A 270 14.69 -1.55 13.49
CA LEU A 270 14.92 -2.38 12.30
C LEU A 270 16.23 -2.03 11.58
N ILE A 271 16.53 -0.74 11.43
CA ILE A 271 17.79 -0.29 10.80
C ILE A 271 18.99 -0.78 11.61
N LYS A 272 18.97 -0.68 12.93
CA LYS A 272 20.05 -1.23 13.80
C LYS A 272 20.26 -2.73 13.58
N ILE A 273 19.18 -3.49 13.37
CA ILE A 273 19.31 -4.92 13.05
C ILE A 273 19.97 -5.13 11.68
N PHE A 274 19.69 -4.28 10.70
CA PHE A 274 20.37 -4.38 9.41
C PHE A 274 21.85 -4.02 9.51
N GLU A 275 22.23 -3.07 10.39
CA GLU A 275 23.64 -2.77 10.71
C GLU A 275 24.31 -3.97 11.39
N GLU A 276 23.73 -4.54 12.46
CA GLU A 276 24.19 -5.72 13.17
C GLU A 276 24.42 -6.92 12.22
N LYS A 277 23.55 -7.06 11.22
CA LYS A 277 23.62 -8.12 10.18
C LYS A 277 24.55 -7.80 9.01
N LYS A 278 25.20 -6.63 8.99
CA LYS A 278 26.06 -6.15 7.90
C LYS A 278 25.31 -6.01 6.56
N LEU A 279 23.99 -5.85 6.62
CA LEU A 279 23.15 -5.64 5.45
C LEU A 279 23.02 -4.15 5.08
N PHE A 280 23.22 -3.26 6.05
CA PHE A 280 22.97 -1.83 5.88
C PHE A 280 23.81 -1.22 4.77
N ASP A 281 25.14 -1.41 4.81
CA ASP A 281 26.08 -0.79 3.88
C ASP A 281 25.91 -1.28 2.42
N ASN A 282 25.63 -2.56 2.25
CA ASN A 282 25.53 -3.23 0.96
C ASN A 282 24.10 -3.27 0.40
N SER A 283 23.18 -2.50 0.96
CA SER A 283 21.79 -2.51 0.56
C SER A 283 21.31 -1.18 0.01
N LEU A 284 20.49 -1.24 -1.05
CA LEU A 284 19.55 -0.19 -1.38
C LEU A 284 18.36 -0.32 -0.44
N ILE A 285 18.18 0.65 0.46
CA ILE A 285 17.05 0.65 1.41
C ILE A 285 16.11 1.77 1.03
N ILE A 286 14.87 1.43 0.73
CA ILE A 286 13.80 2.37 0.38
C ILE A 286 12.73 2.29 1.44
N ILE A 287 12.38 3.42 2.05
CA ILE A 287 11.29 3.56 3.01
C ILE A 287 10.30 4.58 2.46
N THR A 288 9.05 4.16 2.30
CA THR A 288 7.99 5.02 1.74
C THR A 288 6.62 4.61 2.29
N SER A 289 5.58 5.31 1.86
CA SER A 289 4.19 4.89 2.00
C SER A 289 3.59 4.63 0.62
N ASP A 290 2.58 3.78 0.55
CA ASP A 290 1.82 3.54 -0.68
C ASP A 290 0.76 4.62 -0.95
N HIS A 291 0.19 5.21 0.11
CA HIS A 291 -0.72 6.36 0.12
C HIS A 291 -0.83 6.92 1.53
N GLY A 292 -1.57 8.00 1.70
CA GLY A 292 -1.88 8.60 2.99
C GLY A 292 -3.29 8.29 3.49
N GLN A 293 -3.81 9.14 4.39
CA GLN A 293 -5.09 8.97 5.09
C GLN A 293 -5.76 10.32 5.33
N LEU A 294 -7.06 10.44 5.04
CA LEU A 294 -7.86 11.58 5.48
C LEU A 294 -8.37 11.35 6.91
N LEU A 295 -8.14 12.31 7.74
CA LEU A 295 -8.51 12.29 9.17
C LEU A 295 -9.45 13.43 9.53
N GLY A 296 -10.17 13.99 8.55
CA GLY A 296 -11.12 15.08 8.69
C GLY A 296 -10.88 16.23 7.71
N GLU A 297 -9.76 16.25 7.02
CA GLU A 297 -9.47 17.24 5.98
C GLU A 297 -10.51 17.14 4.86
N HIS A 298 -10.87 18.30 4.29
CA HIS A 298 -11.91 18.39 3.24
C HIS A 298 -13.28 17.84 3.69
N ASP A 299 -13.54 17.78 5.03
CA ASP A 299 -14.69 17.09 5.63
C ASP A 299 -14.80 15.62 5.20
N ARG A 300 -13.63 14.93 5.03
CA ARG A 300 -13.56 13.54 4.58
C ARG A 300 -12.76 12.67 5.54
N LEU A 301 -13.08 11.37 5.50
CA LEU A 301 -12.40 10.33 6.27
C LEU A 301 -11.96 9.19 5.35
N GLY A 302 -10.83 8.56 5.72
CA GLY A 302 -10.36 7.35 5.07
C GLY A 302 -9.53 7.60 3.81
N HIS A 303 -9.48 6.61 2.96
CA HIS A 303 -8.66 6.60 1.75
C HIS A 303 -9.38 5.88 0.59
N GLY A 304 -8.80 5.90 -0.61
CA GLY A 304 -9.20 5.05 -1.74
C GLY A 304 -10.09 5.72 -2.79
N ILE A 305 -10.69 6.86 -2.50
CA ILE A 305 -11.66 7.50 -3.39
C ILE A 305 -11.17 8.87 -3.86
N PHE A 306 -10.70 9.69 -2.93
CA PHE A 306 -10.28 11.06 -3.18
C PHE A 306 -8.83 11.12 -3.66
N LEU A 307 -8.48 12.21 -4.34
CA LEU A 307 -7.14 12.44 -4.88
C LEU A 307 -6.49 13.69 -4.26
N TYR A 308 -6.75 13.93 -2.96
CA TYR A 308 -6.14 15.02 -2.20
C TYR A 308 -4.67 14.75 -1.86
N ASP A 309 -3.93 15.80 -1.54
CA ASP A 309 -2.49 15.70 -1.26
C ASP A 309 -2.18 14.88 -0.03
N GLU A 310 -3.05 14.91 0.98
CA GLU A 310 -2.95 14.09 2.19
C GLU A 310 -2.99 12.59 1.88
N LEU A 311 -3.51 12.19 0.72
CA LEU A 311 -3.54 10.82 0.23
C LEU A 311 -2.41 10.51 -0.74
N LEU A 312 -1.98 11.49 -1.54
CA LEU A 312 -1.09 11.27 -2.67
C LEU A 312 0.36 11.69 -2.41
N LYS A 313 0.61 12.74 -1.62
CA LYS A 313 1.98 13.11 -1.21
C LYS A 313 2.43 12.20 -0.07
N VAL A 314 3.44 11.41 -0.35
CA VAL A 314 3.96 10.39 0.58
C VAL A 314 5.42 10.64 0.90
N PRO A 315 5.91 10.19 2.07
CA PRO A 315 7.34 10.25 2.37
C PRO A 315 8.11 9.28 1.47
N LEU A 316 9.32 9.68 1.08
CA LEU A 316 10.25 8.80 0.35
C LEU A 316 11.67 9.04 0.86
N PHE A 317 12.25 8.02 1.47
CA PHE A 317 13.61 8.01 2.00
C PHE A 317 14.40 6.88 1.36
N ILE A 318 15.58 7.19 0.83
CA ILE A 318 16.40 6.22 0.12
C ILE A 318 17.82 6.25 0.67
N LYS A 319 18.35 5.11 1.12
CA LYS A 319 19.75 4.90 1.42
C LYS A 319 20.34 4.05 0.32
N TYR A 320 21.35 4.58 -0.34
CA TYR A 320 22.05 3.88 -1.41
C TYR A 320 23.18 3.00 -0.86
N PRO A 321 23.52 1.87 -1.53
CA PRO A 321 24.69 1.08 -1.17
C PRO A 321 25.97 1.90 -1.25
N GLN A 322 26.94 1.64 -0.38
CA GLN A 322 28.22 2.40 -0.34
C GLN A 322 29.06 2.25 -1.62
N ASN A 323 28.90 1.18 -2.37
CA ASN A 323 29.64 0.92 -3.61
C ASN A 323 29.02 1.57 -4.85
N ILE A 324 27.98 2.38 -4.68
CA ILE A 324 27.35 3.15 -5.77
C ILE A 324 27.91 4.57 -5.78
N ASP A 325 28.49 4.96 -6.90
CA ASP A 325 28.80 6.37 -7.19
C ASP A 325 27.49 7.11 -7.48
N LEU A 326 26.98 7.80 -6.46
CA LEU A 326 25.71 8.50 -6.50
C LEU A 326 25.89 9.95 -6.92
N LYS A 327 25.23 10.34 -8.00
CA LYS A 327 25.08 11.74 -8.42
C LYS A 327 23.69 12.23 -7.99
N ILE A 328 23.67 13.15 -7.03
CA ILE A 328 22.45 13.81 -6.58
C ILE A 328 22.14 14.95 -7.54
N SER A 329 20.94 14.95 -8.08
CA SER A 329 20.45 15.97 -9.00
C SER A 329 19.95 17.20 -8.23
N GLU A 330 20.25 18.38 -8.76
CA GLU A 330 19.60 19.64 -8.34
C GLU A 330 18.21 19.81 -8.99
N LYS A 331 17.73 18.82 -9.72
CA LYS A 331 16.48 18.87 -10.45
C LYS A 331 15.30 18.91 -9.49
N GLU A 332 14.45 19.89 -9.70
CA GLU A 332 13.14 19.96 -9.07
C GLU A 332 12.08 19.23 -9.90
N GLY A 333 11.03 18.73 -9.25
CA GLY A 333 9.94 18.05 -9.93
C GLY A 333 9.26 17.02 -8.99
N TYR A 334 8.37 16.24 -9.59
CA TYR A 334 7.65 15.19 -8.86
C TYR A 334 8.30 13.83 -9.08
N ILE A 335 8.20 12.97 -8.08
CA ILE A 335 8.64 11.57 -8.16
C ILE A 335 7.41 10.67 -8.04
N SER A 336 7.01 10.03 -9.14
CA SER A 336 5.99 8.98 -9.03
C SER A 336 6.59 7.70 -8.46
N LEU A 337 5.91 7.06 -7.51
CA LEU A 337 6.37 5.79 -6.94
C LEU A 337 6.50 4.66 -7.97
N ILE A 338 5.92 4.77 -9.16
CA ILE A 338 6.17 3.83 -10.27
C ILE A 338 7.66 3.79 -10.69
N LYS A 339 8.42 4.86 -10.40
CA LYS A 339 9.85 4.96 -10.70
C LYS A 339 10.72 4.09 -9.78
N LEU A 340 10.21 3.65 -8.62
CA LEU A 340 10.96 2.82 -7.69
C LEU A 340 11.44 1.51 -8.32
N LYS A 341 10.63 0.91 -9.19
CA LYS A 341 11.09 -0.26 -9.97
C LYS A 341 12.32 0.06 -10.82
N LYS A 342 12.30 1.19 -11.53
CA LYS A 342 13.44 1.62 -12.37
C LYS A 342 14.66 1.90 -11.50
N LEU A 343 14.50 2.59 -10.37
CA LEU A 343 15.54 2.84 -9.38
C LEU A 343 16.21 1.51 -8.95
N ILE A 344 15.43 0.55 -8.45
CA ILE A 344 15.91 -0.74 -7.98
C ILE A 344 16.71 -1.44 -9.08
N LEU A 345 16.14 -1.56 -10.28
CA LEU A 345 16.79 -2.26 -11.39
C LEU A 345 18.05 -1.56 -11.92
N SER A 346 18.12 -0.24 -11.83
CA SER A 346 19.30 0.51 -12.22
C SER A 346 20.42 0.37 -11.18
N THR A 347 20.12 0.48 -9.90
CA THR A 347 21.09 0.41 -8.80
C THR A 347 21.75 -0.98 -8.68
N ILE A 348 21.02 -2.05 -8.99
CA ILE A 348 21.60 -3.41 -8.94
C ILE A 348 22.44 -3.78 -10.15
N LYS A 349 22.33 -3.03 -11.26
CA LYS A 349 23.02 -3.31 -12.52
C LYS A 349 24.29 -2.45 -12.71
N ASN A 350 24.30 -1.27 -12.12
CA ASN A 350 25.34 -0.27 -12.36
C ASN A 350 26.09 0.04 -11.07
N THR A 351 27.33 0.49 -11.21
CA THR A 351 28.15 1.01 -10.11
C THR A 351 28.00 2.52 -9.91
N SER A 352 27.30 3.21 -10.82
CA SER A 352 26.94 4.62 -10.70
C SER A 352 25.45 4.82 -10.93
N PHE A 353 24.86 5.78 -10.25
CA PHE A 353 23.46 6.12 -10.37
C PHE A 353 23.27 7.65 -10.28
N ASN A 354 22.52 8.20 -11.25
CA ASN A 354 22.06 9.59 -11.20
C ASN A 354 20.57 9.59 -10.84
N ASP A 355 20.20 10.22 -9.74
CA ASP A 355 18.84 10.25 -9.23
C ASP A 355 17.90 11.17 -10.04
N GLU A 356 18.43 11.95 -10.99
CA GLU A 356 17.64 12.72 -11.95
C GLU A 356 16.55 11.88 -12.65
N VAL A 357 16.80 10.59 -12.86
CA VAL A 357 15.85 9.66 -13.49
C VAL A 357 14.57 9.47 -12.68
N LEU A 358 14.58 9.80 -11.39
CA LEU A 358 13.41 9.71 -10.52
C LEU A 358 12.44 10.86 -10.77
N TYR A 359 12.95 12.05 -11.12
CA TYR A 359 12.13 13.25 -11.29
C TYR A 359 11.35 13.24 -12.61
N SER A 360 10.20 13.84 -12.59
CA SER A 360 9.31 14.06 -13.74
C SER A 360 8.56 15.36 -13.58
N ASN A 361 8.45 16.11 -14.68
CA ASN A 361 7.62 17.32 -14.74
C ASN A 361 6.12 16.99 -14.85
N LEU A 362 5.79 15.72 -14.99
CA LEU A 362 4.43 15.24 -15.20
C LEU A 362 4.25 13.89 -14.48
N VAL A 363 3.33 13.86 -13.52
CA VAL A 363 2.98 12.66 -12.74
C VAL A 363 1.46 12.53 -12.64
N PHE A 364 0.96 11.30 -12.64
CA PHE A 364 -0.45 10.98 -12.50
C PHE A 364 -0.73 10.14 -11.26
N ALA A 365 -1.96 10.25 -10.76
CA ALA A 365 -2.54 9.31 -9.82
C ALA A 365 -3.99 9.04 -10.19
N GLU A 366 -4.47 7.81 -9.95
CA GLU A 366 -5.77 7.36 -10.44
C GLU A 366 -6.65 6.83 -9.29
N SER A 367 -7.94 7.20 -9.33
CA SER A 367 -8.98 6.65 -8.48
C SER A 367 -10.14 6.12 -9.32
N TYR A 368 -10.58 4.91 -9.02
CA TYR A 368 -11.68 4.25 -9.73
C TYR A 368 -12.99 4.24 -8.92
N GLY A 369 -13.12 5.19 -8.00
CA GLY A 369 -14.31 5.36 -7.18
C GLY A 369 -14.34 4.45 -5.95
N VAL A 370 -15.54 4.11 -5.51
CA VAL A 370 -15.79 3.43 -4.23
C VAL A 370 -15.34 1.97 -4.28
N HIS A 371 -14.36 1.62 -3.45
CA HIS A 371 -13.83 0.26 -3.33
C HIS A 371 -14.38 -0.50 -2.12
N LEU A 372 -15.06 0.19 -1.21
CA LEU A 372 -15.62 -0.36 0.03
C LEU A 372 -17.04 -0.89 -0.18
N ASP A 373 -17.46 -1.81 0.68
CA ASP A 373 -18.86 -2.19 0.80
C ASP A 373 -19.60 -1.12 1.60
N VAL A 374 -20.37 -0.32 0.90
CA VAL A 374 -21.16 0.76 1.52
C VAL A 374 -22.48 0.25 2.13
N GLY A 375 -22.75 -1.06 2.11
CA GLY A 375 -23.93 -1.68 2.67
C GLY A 375 -25.14 -1.67 1.73
N LYS A 376 -26.22 -2.27 2.23
CA LYS A 376 -27.50 -2.39 1.51
C LYS A 376 -28.54 -1.44 2.14
N ASN A 377 -29.67 -1.25 1.48
CA ASN A 377 -30.80 -0.44 1.95
C ASN A 377 -30.42 1.04 2.18
N LEU A 378 -29.76 1.64 1.20
CA LEU A 378 -29.41 3.06 1.20
C LEU A 378 -30.64 3.91 0.84
N SER A 379 -30.77 5.08 1.46
CA SER A 379 -31.76 6.08 1.07
C SER A 379 -31.42 6.69 -0.30
N PRO A 380 -32.39 7.32 -1.00
CA PRO A 380 -32.14 7.97 -2.31
C PRO A 380 -30.98 8.99 -2.27
N ILE A 381 -30.86 9.72 -1.18
CA ILE A 381 -29.77 10.69 -0.98
C ILE A 381 -28.41 9.99 -0.87
N GLU A 382 -28.33 8.89 -0.10
CA GLU A 382 -27.11 8.11 0.07
C GLU A 382 -26.68 7.45 -1.25
N ILE A 383 -27.64 6.93 -2.03
CA ILE A 383 -27.37 6.39 -3.37
C ILE A 383 -26.73 7.46 -4.24
N LYS A 384 -27.37 8.64 -4.34
CA LYS A 384 -26.85 9.76 -5.12
C LYS A 384 -25.44 10.18 -4.71
N ASN A 385 -25.17 10.24 -3.41
CA ASN A 385 -23.83 10.57 -2.90
C ASN A 385 -22.79 9.51 -3.31
N ILE A 386 -23.10 8.23 -3.18
CA ILE A 386 -22.22 7.13 -3.59
C ILE A 386 -21.99 7.13 -5.11
N GLU A 387 -23.03 7.34 -5.92
CA GLU A 387 -22.90 7.44 -7.38
C GLU A 387 -21.97 8.60 -7.81
N ASN A 388 -22.07 9.76 -7.16
CA ASN A 388 -21.17 10.89 -7.40
C ASN A 388 -19.69 10.57 -7.06
N LEU A 389 -19.44 9.74 -6.05
CA LEU A 389 -18.10 9.31 -5.67
C LEU A 389 -17.58 8.17 -6.55
N ASN A 390 -18.49 7.41 -7.16
CA ASN A 390 -18.16 6.22 -7.93
C ASN A 390 -17.81 6.54 -9.39
N THR A 391 -16.80 7.38 -9.55
CA THR A 391 -16.32 7.86 -10.84
C THR A 391 -14.82 7.64 -11.00
N TYR A 392 -14.38 7.44 -12.25
CA TYR A 392 -12.96 7.39 -12.56
C TYR A 392 -12.37 8.80 -12.60
N LYS A 393 -11.36 9.04 -11.78
CA LYS A 393 -10.68 10.34 -11.68
C LYS A 393 -9.18 10.18 -11.82
N ILE A 394 -8.55 11.21 -12.38
CA ILE A 394 -7.10 11.29 -12.55
C ILE A 394 -6.62 12.59 -11.90
N ALA A 395 -5.72 12.49 -10.93
CA ALA A 395 -4.91 13.63 -10.52
C ALA A 395 -3.71 13.76 -11.46
N ILE A 396 -3.45 14.96 -11.90
CA ILE A 396 -2.30 15.34 -12.73
C ILE A 396 -1.48 16.38 -11.99
N TYR A 397 -0.18 16.11 -11.79
CA TYR A 397 0.81 17.04 -11.28
C TYR A 397 1.70 17.46 -12.44
N SER A 398 1.76 18.76 -12.72
CA SER A 398 2.52 19.31 -13.85
C SER A 398 3.01 20.71 -13.54
N GLY A 399 4.34 20.86 -13.40
CA GLY A 399 4.94 22.12 -12.95
C GLY A 399 4.37 22.51 -11.58
N GLU A 400 3.86 23.71 -11.48
CA GLU A 400 3.25 24.26 -10.25
C GLU A 400 1.77 23.90 -10.06
N PHE A 401 1.18 23.13 -10.97
CA PHE A 401 -0.25 22.85 -10.98
C PHE A 401 -0.55 21.39 -10.60
N LYS A 402 -1.63 21.23 -9.84
CA LYS A 402 -2.34 19.97 -9.67
C LYS A 402 -3.75 20.11 -10.19
N GLY A 403 -4.19 19.18 -11.04
CA GLY A 403 -5.59 19.11 -11.49
C GLY A 403 -6.21 17.77 -11.10
N ILE A 404 -7.46 17.76 -10.64
CA ILE A 404 -8.27 16.56 -10.45
C ILE A 404 -9.31 16.50 -11.58
N PHE A 405 -9.09 15.60 -12.52
CA PHE A 405 -9.94 15.43 -13.71
C PHE A 405 -10.89 14.26 -13.54
N ASN A 406 -12.20 14.52 -13.66
CA ASN A 406 -13.22 13.49 -13.68
C ASN A 406 -13.41 13.00 -15.12
N VAL A 407 -13.02 11.76 -15.39
CA VAL A 407 -13.07 11.16 -16.72
C VAL A 407 -14.53 10.90 -17.18
N ASN A 408 -15.42 10.55 -16.25
CA ASN A 408 -16.83 10.32 -16.58
C ASN A 408 -17.58 11.60 -16.96
N LYS A 409 -17.26 12.71 -16.28
CA LYS A 409 -17.86 14.03 -16.53
C LYS A 409 -17.06 14.86 -17.54
N TRP A 410 -15.86 14.42 -17.90
CA TRP A 410 -14.94 15.05 -18.83
C TRP A 410 -14.55 16.49 -18.47
N ASN A 411 -14.39 16.77 -17.17
CA ASN A 411 -14.03 18.09 -16.66
C ASN A 411 -13.05 18.01 -15.50
N PHE A 412 -12.36 19.11 -15.21
CA PHE A 412 -11.65 19.27 -13.96
C PHE A 412 -12.65 19.59 -12.84
N GLU A 413 -12.60 18.83 -11.75
CA GLU A 413 -13.33 19.12 -10.51
C GLU A 413 -12.58 20.17 -9.69
N GLU A 414 -11.25 20.16 -9.76
CA GLU A 414 -10.38 21.06 -9.02
C GLU A 414 -9.08 21.28 -9.79
N ILE A 415 -8.55 22.51 -9.74
CA ILE A 415 -7.17 22.83 -10.14
C ILE A 415 -6.56 23.72 -9.05
N THR A 416 -5.46 23.25 -8.47
CA THR A 416 -4.71 23.93 -7.41
C THR A 416 -3.37 24.39 -7.95
N THR A 417 -2.92 25.60 -7.54
CA THR A 417 -1.56 26.08 -7.77
C THR A 417 -0.76 26.07 -6.46
N TYR A 418 0.51 25.70 -6.53
CA TYR A 418 1.42 25.69 -5.37
C TYR A 418 2.26 26.98 -5.25
N HIS A 419 2.20 27.90 -6.21
CA HIS A 419 2.84 29.20 -6.09
C HIS A 419 2.01 30.21 -5.29
N LYS A 420 2.71 31.04 -4.49
CA LYS A 420 2.13 31.94 -3.51
C LYS A 420 1.48 33.20 -4.06
N GLU A 421 1.70 33.59 -5.30
CA GLU A 421 1.16 34.84 -5.84
C GLU A 421 0.43 34.61 -7.17
N GLY A 422 -0.90 34.76 -7.12
CA GLY A 422 -1.73 35.30 -8.18
C GLY A 422 -1.58 34.75 -9.60
N SER A 423 -1.19 33.47 -9.80
CA SER A 423 -1.34 32.89 -11.11
C SER A 423 -2.83 32.67 -11.37
N GLU A 424 -3.49 33.65 -11.96
CA GLU A 424 -4.83 33.47 -12.50
C GLU A 424 -4.85 32.19 -13.33
N LEU A 425 -5.84 31.36 -13.08
CA LEU A 425 -6.04 30.11 -13.82
C LEU A 425 -6.44 30.47 -15.25
N ARG A 426 -5.44 30.61 -16.12
CA ARG A 426 -5.67 30.94 -17.53
C ARG A 426 -6.24 29.73 -18.25
N GLU A 427 -7.16 29.95 -19.18
CA GLU A 427 -7.74 28.89 -20.02
C GLU A 427 -6.68 28.02 -20.71
N GLU A 428 -5.53 28.60 -21.05
CA GLU A 428 -4.38 27.91 -21.63
C GLU A 428 -3.83 26.80 -20.73
N ILE A 429 -3.77 27.03 -19.40
CA ILE A 429 -3.32 26.03 -18.41
C ILE A 429 -4.29 24.87 -18.40
N VAL A 430 -5.59 25.17 -18.32
CA VAL A 430 -6.67 24.15 -18.33
C VAL A 430 -6.59 23.31 -19.62
N ARG A 431 -6.40 23.97 -20.77
CA ARG A 431 -6.26 23.31 -22.08
C ARG A 431 -5.02 22.43 -22.14
N SER A 432 -3.87 22.93 -21.64
CA SER A 432 -2.62 22.17 -21.55
C SER A 432 -2.75 20.93 -20.68
N LEU A 433 -3.30 21.05 -19.45
CA LEU A 433 -3.53 19.93 -18.55
C LEU A 433 -4.48 18.90 -19.16
N ARG A 434 -5.57 19.34 -19.81
CA ARG A 434 -6.52 18.47 -20.52
C ARG A 434 -5.82 17.70 -21.65
N GLY A 435 -4.99 18.35 -22.45
CA GLY A 435 -4.20 17.71 -23.50
C GLY A 435 -3.28 16.60 -22.97
N LYS A 436 -2.66 16.79 -21.79
CA LYS A 436 -1.83 15.77 -21.12
C LYS A 436 -2.66 14.58 -20.63
N ILE A 437 -3.88 14.82 -20.10
CA ILE A 437 -4.83 13.75 -19.72
C ILE A 437 -5.26 12.93 -20.93
N VAL A 438 -5.64 13.59 -22.03
CA VAL A 438 -6.02 12.91 -23.29
C VAL A 438 -4.89 12.02 -23.79
N ARG A 439 -3.65 12.52 -23.77
CA ARG A 439 -2.48 11.73 -24.16
C ARG A 439 -2.29 10.50 -23.25
N PHE A 440 -2.43 10.67 -21.93
CA PHE A 440 -2.33 9.58 -20.96
C PHE A 440 -3.39 8.49 -21.23
N LEU A 441 -4.64 8.86 -21.42
CA LEU A 441 -5.73 7.95 -21.73
C LEU A 441 -5.54 7.24 -23.08
N SER A 442 -5.09 7.95 -24.13
CA SER A 442 -4.86 7.35 -25.43
C SER A 442 -3.70 6.34 -25.44
N MET A 443 -2.65 6.55 -24.62
CA MET A 443 -1.60 5.53 -24.43
C MET A 443 -2.17 4.25 -23.84
N SER A 444 -3.14 4.31 -22.93
CA SER A 444 -3.75 3.12 -22.33
C SER A 444 -4.49 2.26 -23.36
N LEU A 445 -5.17 2.86 -24.31
CA LEU A 445 -5.85 2.15 -25.39
C LEU A 445 -4.85 1.39 -26.28
N ARG A 446 -3.72 2.02 -26.64
CA ARG A 446 -2.66 1.39 -27.43
C ARG A 446 -1.99 0.22 -26.72
N VAL A 447 -1.81 0.29 -25.40
CA VAL A 447 -1.20 -0.80 -24.62
C VAL A 447 -2.18 -1.97 -24.50
N LYS A 448 -3.47 -1.72 -24.25
CA LYS A 448 -4.50 -2.77 -24.21
C LYS A 448 -4.55 -3.58 -25.50
N THR A 449 -4.50 -2.94 -26.66
CA THR A 449 -4.49 -3.61 -27.98
C THR A 449 -3.24 -4.46 -28.23
N ARG A 450 -2.11 -4.18 -27.58
CA ARG A 450 -0.87 -4.98 -27.67
C ARG A 450 -0.82 -6.17 -26.70
N ILE A 451 -1.54 -6.11 -25.59
CA ILE A 451 -1.59 -7.18 -24.57
C ILE A 451 -2.65 -8.22 -24.90
N THR A 452 -3.66 -7.86 -25.71
CA THR A 452 -4.73 -8.76 -26.14
C THR A 452 -4.42 -9.49 -27.47
N LYS A 453 -3.34 -9.17 -28.15
CA LYS A 453 -2.70 -9.92 -29.22
C LYS A 453 -1.51 -10.74 -28.64
#